data_932db179dfe92b9a631002d6ef6ebef7
#
_entry.id   932db179dfe92b9a631002d6ef6ebef7
#
_cell.length_a   1.000
_cell.length_b   1.000
_cell.length_c   1.000
_cell.angle_alpha   90.00
_cell.angle_beta   90.00
_cell.angle_gamma   90.00
#
_symmetry.space_group_name_H-M   'P 1'
#
loop_
_entity.id
_entity.type
_entity.pdbx_description
1 polymer ?
#
loop_
_entity_poly.entity_id
_entity_poly.type
_entity_poly.pdbx_seq_one_letter_code
_entity_poly.pdbx_strand_id
1 'polypeptide(L)'
;MSRAYQANPALNAARANLRATDEDVNRFQAGYRPNAALSADIGVQQFQGSIAGSQLSGRRGLTVPSGAGLTINQNVFDGFQTDNRVRSAESTVLGTREGLRLTEMNTLFNAAQAYMNVLSDTATLELQRNNVEVLEEQLRQTRDRFNVGEVTRTDVAQAEARLAGARSQVSAAEAALRASIGIFRQIVGVEPRQLAPGRPLDRYVPTSLDQAILIGLKEHPQILSSLHAVDVAELQVKIAEGALYPQAQVTGAVQQRYDQQFPGDNGVTASIVGRVNIPLYQGGGEYAAIRQAKENVGRARLVADQDRDTIRASIVRTWGNLEASKAQVIASQAQVQANEVALNGVREEARVGQRTTLDVLNAQQELLSARVALIRAQRDRVVNSYDVVQAVGRLTVRFTSLPVTPYSAREHLDQVRDLWFGVRTPDGR
;
A
#
# COMPACT_ATOMS: atom_id res chain seq x y z
N MET A 1 5.70 5.88 -15.05
CA MET A 1 4.61 5.03 -14.53
C MET A 1 4.79 3.56 -14.88
N SER A 2 4.95 3.15 -16.13
CA SER A 2 5.12 1.74 -16.53
C SER A 2 6.26 1.01 -15.79
N ARG A 3 7.44 1.63 -15.69
CA ARG A 3 8.55 1.05 -14.92
C ARG A 3 8.28 0.98 -13.42
N ALA A 4 7.66 2.01 -12.84
CA ALA A 4 7.27 1.98 -11.41
C ALA A 4 6.30 0.84 -11.14
N TYR A 5 5.32 0.61 -12.01
CA TYR A 5 4.39 -0.51 -11.88
C TYR A 5 5.07 -1.89 -11.92
N GLN A 6 6.12 -2.05 -12.74
CA GLN A 6 6.84 -3.32 -12.87
C GLN A 6 7.87 -3.54 -11.77
N ALA A 7 8.63 -2.50 -11.41
CA ALA A 7 9.85 -2.62 -10.61
C ALA A 7 9.71 -2.13 -9.16
N ASN A 8 8.61 -1.43 -8.80
CA ASN A 8 8.48 -0.86 -7.46
C ASN A 8 8.41 -1.96 -6.38
N PRO A 9 9.32 -1.96 -5.37
CA PRO A 9 9.37 -3.00 -4.34
C PRO A 9 8.10 -3.06 -3.48
N ALA A 10 7.47 -1.92 -3.16
CA ALA A 10 6.26 -1.89 -2.34
C ALA A 10 5.07 -2.55 -3.06
N LEU A 11 4.91 -2.30 -4.37
CA LEU A 11 3.88 -2.95 -5.17
C LEU A 11 4.15 -4.44 -5.33
N ASN A 12 5.40 -4.84 -5.53
CA ASN A 12 5.78 -6.26 -5.62
C ASN A 12 5.61 -6.99 -4.27
N ALA A 13 5.86 -6.32 -3.14
CA ALA A 13 5.55 -6.83 -1.81
C ALA A 13 4.05 -7.03 -1.61
N ALA A 14 3.21 -6.09 -2.05
CA ALA A 14 1.76 -6.22 -1.99
C ALA A 14 1.24 -7.39 -2.88
N ARG A 15 1.85 -7.61 -4.05
CA ARG A 15 1.55 -8.80 -4.90
C ARG A 15 1.93 -10.10 -4.20
N ALA A 16 3.08 -10.14 -3.53
CA ALA A 16 3.51 -11.31 -2.75
C ALA A 16 2.59 -11.55 -1.55
N ASN A 17 2.15 -10.49 -0.87
CA ASN A 17 1.17 -10.58 0.22
C ASN A 17 -0.16 -11.16 -0.26
N LEU A 18 -0.66 -10.74 -1.43
CA LEU A 18 -1.86 -11.32 -2.01
C LEU A 18 -1.70 -12.81 -2.27
N ARG A 19 -0.57 -13.23 -2.87
CA ARG A 19 -0.29 -14.67 -3.09
C ARG A 19 -0.22 -15.46 -1.79
N ALA A 20 0.36 -14.89 -0.74
CA ALA A 20 0.36 -15.52 0.59
C ALA A 20 -1.06 -15.65 1.17
N THR A 21 -1.92 -14.65 0.97
CA THR A 21 -3.32 -14.70 1.40
C THR A 21 -4.15 -15.70 0.56
N ASP A 22 -3.83 -15.90 -0.72
CA ASP A 22 -4.46 -16.91 -1.57
C ASP A 22 -4.26 -18.33 -0.99
N GLU A 23 -3.09 -18.62 -0.40
CA GLU A 23 -2.80 -19.91 0.25
C GLU A 23 -3.65 -20.16 1.50
N ASP A 24 -4.15 -19.12 2.17
CA ASP A 24 -5.05 -19.29 3.31
C ASP A 24 -6.34 -19.99 2.93
N VAL A 25 -6.83 -19.81 1.70
CA VAL A 25 -8.03 -20.52 1.23
C VAL A 25 -7.77 -22.03 1.24
N ASN A 26 -6.64 -22.47 0.68
CA ASN A 26 -6.26 -23.88 0.65
C ASN A 26 -5.99 -24.42 2.07
N ARG A 27 -5.35 -23.61 2.93
CA ARG A 27 -5.12 -23.97 4.34
C ARG A 27 -6.41 -24.23 5.10
N PHE A 28 -7.47 -23.43 4.90
CA PHE A 28 -8.76 -23.67 5.55
C PHE A 28 -9.55 -24.80 4.87
N GLN A 29 -9.40 -25.02 3.56
CA GLN A 29 -9.95 -26.19 2.87
C GLN A 29 -9.36 -27.51 3.40
N ALA A 30 -8.15 -27.49 3.97
CA ALA A 30 -7.57 -28.65 4.63
C ALA A 30 -8.45 -29.20 5.78
N GLY A 31 -9.35 -28.38 6.37
CA GLY A 31 -10.35 -28.84 7.35
C GLY A 31 -11.34 -29.89 6.82
N TYR A 32 -11.54 -29.97 5.50
CA TYR A 32 -12.34 -31.00 4.85
C TYR A 32 -11.57 -32.28 4.55
N ARG A 33 -10.24 -32.27 4.64
CA ARG A 33 -9.36 -33.35 4.23
C ARG A 33 -8.96 -34.20 5.41
N PRO A 34 -8.69 -35.53 5.21
CA PRO A 34 -8.15 -36.35 6.25
C PRO A 34 -6.75 -35.92 6.68
N ASN A 35 -6.50 -35.96 7.98
CA ASN A 35 -5.16 -35.75 8.54
C ASN A 35 -4.59 -37.12 8.93
N ALA A 36 -3.42 -37.46 8.38
CA ALA A 36 -2.71 -38.72 8.67
C ALA A 36 -1.42 -38.43 9.44
N ALA A 37 -1.21 -39.08 10.59
CA ALA A 37 -0.04 -38.94 11.41
C ALA A 37 0.56 -40.30 11.76
N LEU A 38 1.88 -40.44 11.57
CA LEU A 38 2.65 -41.57 12.11
C LEU A 38 3.32 -41.10 13.40
N SER A 39 3.10 -41.85 14.49
CA SER A 39 3.74 -41.61 15.78
C SER A 39 4.51 -42.84 16.23
N ALA A 40 5.64 -42.65 16.89
CA ALA A 40 6.38 -43.68 17.58
C ALA A 40 6.79 -43.14 18.95
N ASP A 41 6.69 -43.99 19.93
CA ASP A 41 7.02 -43.69 21.33
C ASP A 41 7.83 -44.80 21.97
N ILE A 42 8.69 -44.42 22.89
CA ILE A 42 9.40 -45.30 23.82
C ILE A 42 9.46 -44.63 25.18
N GLY A 43 9.18 -45.38 26.23
CA GLY A 43 9.16 -44.81 27.58
C GLY A 43 9.59 -45.84 28.61
N VAL A 44 9.73 -45.40 29.85
CA VAL A 44 9.96 -46.27 31.00
C VAL A 44 8.76 -46.06 31.97
N GLN A 45 8.09 -47.13 32.30
CA GLN A 45 6.94 -47.08 33.18
C GLN A 45 7.12 -48.05 34.36
N GLN A 46 6.97 -47.57 35.57
CA GLN A 46 6.90 -48.40 36.74
C GLN A 46 5.41 -48.67 37.07
N PHE A 47 5.02 -49.90 37.00
CA PHE A 47 3.68 -50.33 37.39
C PHE A 47 3.69 -50.91 38.82
N GLN A 48 2.76 -50.43 39.64
CA GLN A 48 2.50 -51.01 40.96
C GLN A 48 0.98 -51.10 41.12
N GLY A 49 0.47 -52.30 41.06
CA GLY A 49 -0.98 -52.53 41.19
C GLY A 49 -1.35 -54.02 41.26
N SER A 50 -2.61 -54.34 41.56
CA SER A 50 -3.19 -55.66 41.47
C SER A 50 -4.29 -55.69 40.41
N ILE A 51 -4.28 -56.71 39.56
CA ILE A 51 -5.35 -56.94 38.58
C ILE A 51 -6.26 -57.98 39.17
N ALA A 52 -7.54 -57.67 39.49
CA ALA A 52 -8.51 -58.56 40.02
C ALA A 52 -8.70 -59.79 39.10
N GLY A 53 -8.59 -60.98 39.64
CA GLY A 53 -8.74 -62.25 38.92
C GLY A 53 -7.46 -62.77 38.21
N SER A 54 -6.36 -62.16 38.40
CA SER A 54 -5.06 -62.57 37.85
C SER A 54 -4.11 -63.05 38.93
N GLN A 55 -3.32 -64.11 38.66
CA GLN A 55 -2.25 -64.60 39.60
C GLN A 55 -1.08 -63.56 39.70
N LEU A 56 -1.20 -62.42 39.12
CA LEU A 56 -0.23 -61.30 39.09
C LEU A 56 -0.50 -60.23 40.16
N SER A 57 -1.32 -60.55 41.17
CA SER A 57 -1.62 -59.67 42.31
C SER A 57 -0.34 -59.23 43.03
N GLY A 58 -0.09 -57.96 43.18
CA GLY A 58 1.00 -57.38 43.95
C GLY A 58 2.39 -57.27 43.24
N ARG A 59 2.47 -57.49 41.95
CA ARG A 59 3.78 -57.27 41.21
C ARG A 59 4.10 -55.79 41.01
N ARG A 60 5.30 -55.44 41.42
CA ARG A 60 6.00 -54.25 40.99
C ARG A 60 6.83 -54.63 39.76
N GLY A 61 6.61 -53.97 38.66
CA GLY A 61 7.38 -54.19 37.41
C GLY A 61 7.82 -52.91 36.76
N LEU A 62 9.05 -52.91 36.25
CA LEU A 62 9.53 -51.89 35.29
C LEU A 62 9.22 -52.41 33.90
N THR A 63 8.49 -51.66 33.12
CA THR A 63 8.23 -51.97 31.71
C THR A 63 8.83 -50.85 30.85
N VAL A 64 9.18 -51.17 29.61
CA VAL A 64 9.67 -50.22 28.62
C VAL A 64 8.65 -50.18 27.48
N PRO A 65 7.48 -49.52 27.71
CA PRO A 65 6.46 -49.47 26.69
C PRO A 65 7.01 -48.74 25.47
N SER A 66 6.85 -49.36 24.33
CA SER A 66 7.26 -48.78 23.03
C SER A 66 6.22 -49.15 21.97
N GLY A 67 6.19 -48.32 20.93
CA GLY A 67 5.29 -48.60 19.83
C GLY A 67 5.36 -47.62 18.69
N ALA A 68 4.67 -48.01 17.63
CA ALA A 68 4.43 -47.12 16.50
C ALA A 68 2.98 -47.24 16.05
N GLY A 69 2.42 -46.13 15.58
CA GLY A 69 1.02 -46.12 15.13
C GLY A 69 0.75 -45.12 14.05
N LEU A 70 -0.09 -45.49 13.09
CA LEU A 70 -0.67 -44.62 12.09
C LEU A 70 -2.07 -44.24 12.53
N THR A 71 -2.37 -42.96 12.59
CA THR A 71 -3.70 -42.42 12.90
C THR A 71 -4.17 -41.54 11.76
N ILE A 72 -5.39 -41.76 11.29
CA ILE A 72 -6.08 -40.96 10.29
C ILE A 72 -7.33 -40.36 10.94
N ASN A 73 -7.41 -39.02 10.95
CA ASN A 73 -8.57 -38.31 11.48
C ASN A 73 -9.29 -37.59 10.34
N GLN A 74 -10.61 -37.75 10.27
CA GLN A 74 -11.48 -37.08 9.33
C GLN A 74 -12.61 -36.37 10.08
N ASN A 75 -12.67 -35.03 9.93
CA ASN A 75 -13.85 -34.28 10.34
C ASN A 75 -14.98 -34.57 9.36
N VAL A 76 -16.11 -35.06 9.86
CA VAL A 76 -17.31 -35.30 9.04
C VAL A 76 -18.27 -34.13 9.15
N PHE A 77 -18.37 -33.55 10.35
CA PHE A 77 -19.19 -32.36 10.60
C PHE A 77 -18.60 -31.57 11.77
N ASP A 78 -18.44 -30.27 11.61
CA ASP A 78 -17.85 -29.39 12.61
C ASP A 78 -18.74 -28.17 12.93
N GLY A 79 -20.04 -28.27 12.71
CA GLY A 79 -20.98 -27.17 12.90
C GLY A 79 -20.82 -26.08 11.84
N PHE A 80 -20.46 -26.42 10.61
CA PHE A 80 -20.22 -25.49 9.49
C PHE A 80 -19.04 -24.54 9.72
N GLN A 81 -18.19 -24.80 10.70
CA GLN A 81 -17.06 -23.91 10.98
C GLN A 81 -16.06 -23.90 9.83
N THR A 82 -15.71 -25.07 9.26
CA THR A 82 -14.78 -25.15 8.12
C THR A 82 -15.34 -24.44 6.90
N ASP A 83 -16.63 -24.61 6.56
CA ASP A 83 -17.28 -23.90 5.46
C ASP A 83 -17.18 -22.38 5.64
N ASN A 84 -17.53 -21.87 6.83
CA ASN A 84 -17.48 -20.44 7.09
C ASN A 84 -16.03 -19.90 7.16
N ARG A 85 -15.04 -20.71 7.60
CA ARG A 85 -13.61 -20.33 7.55
C ARG A 85 -13.11 -20.20 6.12
N VAL A 86 -13.47 -21.13 5.23
CA VAL A 86 -13.12 -21.06 3.80
C VAL A 86 -13.72 -19.81 3.16
N ARG A 87 -15.01 -19.56 3.38
CA ARG A 87 -15.69 -18.35 2.88
C ARG A 87 -15.09 -17.06 3.44
N SER A 88 -14.69 -17.08 4.73
CA SER A 88 -14.00 -15.96 5.37
C SER A 88 -12.62 -15.70 4.72
N ALA A 89 -11.87 -16.76 4.40
CA ALA A 89 -10.60 -16.64 3.68
C ALA A 89 -10.82 -16.09 2.25
N GLU A 90 -11.83 -16.58 1.53
CA GLU A 90 -12.18 -16.05 0.20
C GLU A 90 -12.52 -14.55 0.26
N SER A 91 -13.31 -14.10 1.25
CA SER A 91 -13.61 -12.68 1.46
C SER A 91 -12.35 -11.88 1.82
N THR A 92 -11.43 -12.47 2.61
CA THR A 92 -10.13 -11.85 2.93
C THR A 92 -9.27 -11.68 1.69
N VAL A 93 -9.24 -12.67 0.79
CA VAL A 93 -8.56 -12.56 -0.52
C VAL A 93 -9.15 -11.42 -1.35
N LEU A 94 -10.48 -11.30 -1.41
CA LEU A 94 -11.13 -10.21 -2.13
C LEU A 94 -10.76 -8.84 -1.55
N GLY A 95 -10.78 -8.69 -0.22
CA GLY A 95 -10.33 -7.48 0.46
C GLY A 95 -8.86 -7.15 0.18
N THR A 96 -7.99 -8.16 0.19
CA THR A 96 -6.55 -8.00 -0.11
C THR A 96 -6.31 -7.61 -1.58
N ARG A 97 -7.14 -8.08 -2.52
CA ARG A 97 -7.10 -7.64 -3.93
C ARG A 97 -7.41 -6.15 -4.07
N GLU A 98 -8.40 -5.66 -3.33
CA GLU A 98 -8.70 -4.22 -3.31
C GLU A 98 -7.56 -3.43 -2.64
N GLY A 99 -6.93 -3.96 -1.59
CA GLY A 99 -5.71 -3.41 -0.99
C GLY A 99 -4.53 -3.34 -1.98
N LEU A 100 -4.37 -4.34 -2.84
CA LEU A 100 -3.38 -4.31 -3.93
C LEU A 100 -3.71 -3.20 -4.95
N ARG A 101 -4.99 -3.02 -5.33
CA ARG A 101 -5.41 -1.90 -6.21
C ARG A 101 -5.10 -0.55 -5.59
N LEU A 102 -5.33 -0.37 -4.29
CA LEU A 102 -4.97 0.85 -3.56
C LEU A 102 -3.45 1.11 -3.60
N THR A 103 -2.64 0.07 -3.39
CA THR A 103 -1.17 0.15 -3.48
C THR A 103 -0.71 0.49 -4.91
N GLU A 104 -1.36 -0.07 -5.94
CA GLU A 104 -1.13 0.27 -7.34
C GLU A 104 -1.39 1.76 -7.59
N MET A 105 -2.56 2.26 -7.16
CA MET A 105 -2.93 3.67 -7.33
C MET A 105 -1.93 4.61 -6.65
N ASN A 106 -1.54 4.30 -5.40
CA ASN A 106 -0.55 5.08 -4.65
C ASN A 106 0.81 5.08 -5.36
N THR A 107 1.25 3.93 -5.88
CA THR A 107 2.51 3.80 -6.61
C THR A 107 2.50 4.62 -7.89
N LEU A 108 1.42 4.58 -8.65
CA LEU A 108 1.28 5.34 -9.89
C LEU A 108 1.21 6.86 -9.63
N PHE A 109 0.50 7.27 -8.59
CA PHE A 109 0.45 8.67 -8.16
C PHE A 109 1.82 9.18 -7.72
N ASN A 110 2.48 8.46 -6.82
CA ASN A 110 3.82 8.82 -6.35
C ASN A 110 4.83 8.89 -7.49
N ALA A 111 4.73 8.01 -8.49
CA ALA A 111 5.57 8.04 -9.68
C ALA A 111 5.30 9.28 -10.54
N ALA A 112 4.04 9.67 -10.72
CA ALA A 112 3.67 10.89 -11.43
C ALA A 112 4.16 12.15 -10.69
N GLN A 113 3.97 12.19 -9.38
CA GLN A 113 4.42 13.31 -8.53
C GLN A 113 5.94 13.44 -8.53
N ALA A 114 6.68 12.34 -8.36
CA ALA A 114 8.15 12.36 -8.42
C ALA A 114 8.66 12.82 -9.80
N TYR A 115 8.01 12.35 -10.88
CA TYR A 115 8.33 12.79 -12.23
C TYR A 115 8.15 14.31 -12.41
N MET A 116 7.03 14.84 -11.96
CA MET A 116 6.72 16.28 -12.08
C MET A 116 7.61 17.13 -11.17
N ASN A 117 8.03 16.61 -10.00
CA ASN A 117 8.99 17.31 -9.14
C ASN A 117 10.35 17.45 -9.82
N VAL A 118 10.89 16.39 -10.43
CA VAL A 118 12.17 16.48 -11.17
C VAL A 118 12.08 17.49 -12.31
N LEU A 119 10.98 17.50 -13.07
CA LEU A 119 10.78 18.50 -14.14
C LEU A 119 10.74 19.93 -13.61
N SER A 120 9.98 20.16 -12.52
CA SER A 120 9.86 21.48 -11.89
C SER A 120 11.19 21.97 -11.32
N ASP A 121 11.92 21.10 -10.63
CA ASP A 121 13.21 21.47 -10.03
C ASP A 121 14.29 21.68 -11.09
N THR A 122 14.27 20.93 -12.19
CA THR A 122 15.16 21.16 -13.35
C THR A 122 14.90 22.53 -13.96
N ALA A 123 13.64 22.87 -14.23
CA ALA A 123 13.26 24.16 -14.80
C ALA A 123 13.59 25.32 -13.83
N THR A 124 13.40 25.10 -12.52
CA THR A 124 13.74 26.11 -11.50
C THR A 124 15.25 26.33 -11.42
N LEU A 125 16.06 25.26 -11.47
CA LEU A 125 17.52 25.38 -11.48
C LEU A 125 18.02 26.14 -12.72
N GLU A 126 17.50 25.81 -13.89
CA GLU A 126 17.84 26.49 -15.13
C GLU A 126 17.51 27.99 -15.04
N LEU A 127 16.33 28.33 -14.56
CA LEU A 127 15.90 29.71 -14.35
C LEU A 127 16.81 30.45 -13.36
N GLN A 128 17.22 29.80 -12.24
CA GLN A 128 18.14 30.41 -11.26
C GLN A 128 19.54 30.62 -11.83
N ARG A 129 20.06 29.70 -12.66
CA ARG A 129 21.34 29.85 -13.32
C ARG A 129 21.33 31.03 -14.33
N ASN A 130 20.28 31.09 -15.13
CA ASN A 130 20.12 32.26 -16.06
C ASN A 130 20.04 33.58 -15.31
N ASN A 131 19.38 33.58 -14.11
CA ASN A 131 19.34 34.78 -13.28
C ASN A 131 20.73 35.21 -12.77
N VAL A 132 21.58 34.24 -12.40
CA VAL A 132 22.98 34.54 -11.99
C VAL A 132 23.74 35.17 -13.15
N GLU A 133 23.63 34.65 -14.36
CA GLU A 133 24.30 35.23 -15.57
C GLU A 133 23.85 36.68 -15.83
N VAL A 134 22.54 36.93 -15.70
CA VAL A 134 21.99 38.30 -15.86
C VAL A 134 22.52 39.23 -14.76
N LEU A 135 22.60 38.77 -13.51
CA LEU A 135 23.11 39.58 -12.39
C LEU A 135 24.64 39.80 -12.47
N GLU A 136 25.40 38.86 -13.02
CA GLU A 136 26.83 39.03 -13.28
C GLU A 136 27.06 40.14 -14.32
N GLU A 137 26.28 40.12 -15.39
CA GLU A 137 26.33 41.19 -16.40
C GLU A 137 25.90 42.56 -15.82
N GLN A 138 24.83 42.57 -15.04
CA GLN A 138 24.34 43.78 -14.37
C GLN A 138 25.39 44.35 -13.39
N LEU A 139 26.08 43.50 -12.63
CA LEU A 139 27.17 43.94 -11.75
C LEU A 139 28.33 44.52 -12.54
N ARG A 140 28.72 43.94 -13.69
CA ARG A 140 29.76 44.44 -14.55
C ARG A 140 29.40 45.85 -15.06
N GLN A 141 28.21 46.03 -15.60
CA GLN A 141 27.72 47.33 -16.07
C GLN A 141 27.66 48.37 -14.95
N THR A 142 27.22 47.97 -13.73
CA THR A 142 27.19 48.89 -12.59
C THR A 142 28.59 49.32 -12.14
N ARG A 143 29.58 48.43 -12.19
CA ARG A 143 30.98 48.75 -11.90
C ARG A 143 31.57 49.69 -12.93
N ASP A 144 31.30 49.48 -14.24
CA ASP A 144 31.79 50.36 -15.31
C ASP A 144 31.20 51.78 -15.16
N ARG A 145 29.91 51.91 -14.83
CA ARG A 145 29.26 53.20 -14.56
C ARG A 145 29.77 53.86 -13.28
N PHE A 146 30.16 53.09 -12.27
CA PHE A 146 30.81 53.63 -11.07
C PHE A 146 32.18 54.20 -11.36
N ASN A 147 32.98 53.53 -12.19
CA ASN A 147 34.32 53.99 -12.58
C ASN A 147 34.30 55.33 -13.34
N VAL A 148 33.19 55.65 -14.03
CA VAL A 148 33.01 56.93 -14.70
C VAL A 148 32.20 57.92 -13.86
N GLY A 149 31.84 57.59 -12.62
CA GLY A 149 31.15 58.46 -11.65
C GLY A 149 29.64 58.61 -11.84
N GLU A 150 28.97 57.75 -12.64
CA GLU A 150 27.52 57.83 -12.89
C GLU A 150 26.65 57.21 -11.79
N VAL A 151 27.20 56.28 -11.03
CA VAL A 151 26.47 55.59 -9.94
C VAL A 151 27.29 55.58 -8.67
N THR A 152 26.65 55.25 -7.53
CA THR A 152 27.27 55.27 -6.20
C THR A 152 27.93 53.94 -5.84
N ARG A 153 28.84 53.96 -4.84
CA ARG A 153 29.38 52.73 -4.26
C ARG A 153 28.29 51.84 -3.65
N THR A 154 27.18 52.43 -3.19
CA THR A 154 26.01 51.72 -2.66
C THR A 154 25.35 50.89 -3.74
N ASP A 155 25.24 51.38 -4.98
CA ASP A 155 24.65 50.64 -6.09
C ASP A 155 25.48 49.40 -6.46
N VAL A 156 26.82 49.52 -6.43
CA VAL A 156 27.72 48.38 -6.62
C VAL A 156 27.55 47.33 -5.51
N ALA A 157 27.52 47.77 -4.26
CA ALA A 157 27.32 46.87 -3.10
C ALA A 157 25.97 46.15 -3.14
N GLN A 158 24.90 46.80 -3.60
CA GLN A 158 23.59 46.21 -3.79
C GLN A 158 23.61 45.14 -4.90
N ALA A 159 24.24 45.42 -6.05
CA ALA A 159 24.38 44.45 -7.13
C ALA A 159 25.21 43.21 -6.67
N GLU A 160 26.30 43.43 -5.93
CA GLU A 160 27.08 42.33 -5.33
C GLU A 160 26.28 41.50 -4.36
N ALA A 161 25.49 42.13 -3.48
CA ALA A 161 24.60 41.41 -2.54
C ALA A 161 23.55 40.59 -3.26
N ARG A 162 22.91 41.10 -4.32
CA ARG A 162 21.94 40.39 -5.15
C ARG A 162 22.57 39.17 -5.84
N LEU A 163 23.77 39.33 -6.42
CA LEU A 163 24.49 38.25 -7.06
C LEU A 163 24.85 37.15 -6.05
N ALA A 164 25.35 37.53 -4.87
CA ALA A 164 25.67 36.55 -3.83
C ALA A 164 24.41 35.77 -3.36
N GLY A 165 23.28 36.47 -3.21
CA GLY A 165 21.98 35.84 -2.93
C GLY A 165 21.53 34.87 -4.02
N ALA A 166 21.67 35.28 -5.31
CA ALA A 166 21.32 34.43 -6.44
C ALA A 166 22.16 33.15 -6.52
N ARG A 167 23.46 33.23 -6.25
CA ARG A 167 24.37 32.07 -6.20
C ARG A 167 23.94 31.07 -5.07
N SER A 168 23.52 31.61 -3.92
CA SER A 168 22.96 30.79 -2.85
C SER A 168 21.68 30.07 -3.31
N GLN A 169 20.79 30.75 -4.05
CA GLN A 169 19.57 30.14 -4.58
C GLN A 169 19.86 29.03 -5.62
N VAL A 170 20.90 29.19 -6.45
CA VAL A 170 21.35 28.12 -7.35
C VAL A 170 21.77 26.88 -6.55
N SER A 171 22.58 27.06 -5.51
CA SER A 171 23.01 25.94 -4.65
C SER A 171 21.82 25.25 -3.98
N ALA A 172 20.81 26.00 -3.53
CA ALA A 172 19.58 25.45 -2.97
C ALA A 172 18.76 24.68 -4.03
N ALA A 173 18.64 25.22 -5.25
CA ALA A 173 17.95 24.55 -6.35
C ALA A 173 18.66 23.26 -6.80
N GLU A 174 20.01 23.24 -6.80
CA GLU A 174 20.79 22.02 -7.07
C GLU A 174 20.58 20.95 -6.00
N ALA A 175 20.49 21.34 -4.75
CA ALA A 175 20.20 20.41 -3.66
C ALA A 175 18.76 19.83 -3.78
N ALA A 176 17.78 20.68 -4.10
CA ALA A 176 16.40 20.28 -4.33
C ALA A 176 16.29 19.29 -5.51
N LEU A 177 16.94 19.58 -6.64
CA LEU A 177 16.95 18.68 -7.79
C LEU A 177 17.60 17.33 -7.46
N ARG A 178 18.72 17.32 -6.72
CA ARG A 178 19.35 16.05 -6.28
C ARG A 178 18.43 15.24 -5.39
N ALA A 179 17.69 15.88 -4.48
CA ALA A 179 16.71 15.21 -3.64
C ALA A 179 15.56 14.62 -4.47
N SER A 180 15.00 15.37 -5.42
CA SER A 180 13.94 14.91 -6.32
C SER A 180 14.39 13.74 -7.19
N ILE A 181 15.62 13.76 -7.71
CA ILE A 181 16.21 12.63 -8.46
C ILE A 181 16.32 11.38 -7.55
N GLY A 182 16.73 11.54 -6.28
CA GLY A 182 16.79 10.46 -5.31
C GLY A 182 15.43 9.81 -5.07
N ILE A 183 14.39 10.63 -4.85
CA ILE A 183 13.01 10.16 -4.66
C ILE A 183 12.48 9.48 -5.93
N PHE A 184 12.72 10.08 -7.10
CA PHE A 184 12.34 9.47 -8.37
C PHE A 184 12.97 8.10 -8.57
N ARG A 185 14.27 7.97 -8.30
CA ARG A 185 15.00 6.69 -8.37
C ARG A 185 14.44 5.66 -7.38
N GLN A 186 14.08 6.08 -6.17
CA GLN A 186 13.46 5.19 -5.18
C GLN A 186 12.11 4.62 -5.67
N ILE A 187 11.27 5.45 -6.31
CA ILE A 187 9.93 5.04 -6.72
C ILE A 187 9.93 4.31 -8.06
N VAL A 188 10.72 4.79 -9.03
CA VAL A 188 10.70 4.30 -10.42
C VAL A 188 11.78 3.25 -10.70
N GLY A 189 12.84 3.20 -9.88
CA GLY A 189 13.93 2.23 -9.97
C GLY A 189 15.03 2.59 -10.97
N VAL A 190 14.95 3.74 -11.65
CA VAL A 190 15.95 4.20 -12.63
C VAL A 190 16.18 5.70 -12.49
N GLU A 191 17.32 6.17 -12.99
CA GLU A 191 17.59 7.61 -13.06
C GLU A 191 16.76 8.28 -14.15
N PRO A 192 16.29 9.53 -13.90
CA PRO A 192 15.56 10.29 -14.91
C PRO A 192 16.51 10.68 -16.06
N ARG A 193 16.15 10.31 -17.30
CA ARG A 193 16.88 10.68 -18.52
C ARG A 193 15.87 11.18 -19.54
N GLN A 194 16.13 12.33 -20.18
CA GLN A 194 15.31 12.91 -21.24
C GLN A 194 13.80 12.94 -20.91
N LEU A 195 13.45 13.61 -19.82
CA LEU A 195 12.06 13.71 -19.38
C LEU A 195 11.24 14.58 -20.36
N ALA A 196 10.13 14.01 -20.84
CA ALA A 196 9.17 14.76 -21.65
C ALA A 196 8.28 15.66 -20.76
N PRO A 197 7.72 16.76 -21.29
CA PRO A 197 6.77 17.59 -20.54
C PRO A 197 5.60 16.76 -20.00
N GLY A 198 5.26 16.98 -18.74
CA GLY A 198 4.14 16.30 -18.09
C GLY A 198 2.80 16.76 -18.67
N ARG A 199 1.85 15.83 -18.81
CA ARG A 199 0.51 16.12 -19.30
C ARG A 199 -0.52 15.83 -18.22
N PRO A 200 -1.52 16.72 -17.99
CA PRO A 200 -2.62 16.46 -17.06
C PRO A 200 -3.51 15.33 -17.57
N LEU A 201 -4.17 14.64 -16.64
CA LEU A 201 -5.11 13.55 -16.92
C LEU A 201 -6.56 14.03 -17.12
N ASP A 202 -6.79 15.21 -17.67
CA ASP A 202 -8.12 15.83 -17.77
C ASP A 202 -9.17 14.94 -18.43
N ARG A 203 -8.79 14.14 -19.42
CA ARG A 203 -9.70 13.20 -20.09
C ARG A 203 -10.24 12.09 -19.19
N TYR A 204 -9.58 11.84 -18.06
CA TYR A 204 -9.96 10.78 -17.10
C TYR A 204 -10.65 11.35 -15.85
N VAL A 205 -10.63 12.67 -15.69
CA VAL A 205 -11.33 13.37 -14.61
C VAL A 205 -12.82 13.37 -14.90
N PRO A 206 -13.70 13.04 -13.94
CA PRO A 206 -15.15 13.14 -14.10
C PRO A 206 -15.60 14.55 -14.50
N THR A 207 -16.76 14.66 -15.13
CA THR A 207 -17.27 15.97 -15.64
C THR A 207 -17.79 16.88 -14.54
N SER A 208 -18.20 16.34 -13.39
CA SER A 208 -18.69 17.12 -12.23
C SER A 208 -18.23 16.50 -10.90
N LEU A 209 -18.24 17.32 -9.85
CA LEU A 209 -17.94 16.87 -8.49
C LEU A 209 -18.92 15.78 -8.03
N ASP A 210 -20.21 15.95 -8.29
CA ASP A 210 -21.21 14.95 -7.89
C ASP A 210 -20.99 13.60 -8.56
N GLN A 211 -20.63 13.61 -9.85
CA GLN A 211 -20.26 12.40 -10.56
C GLN A 211 -18.99 11.77 -9.98
N ALA A 212 -18.00 12.57 -9.61
CA ALA A 212 -16.78 12.08 -8.96
C ALA A 212 -17.09 11.38 -7.62
N ILE A 213 -17.96 11.97 -6.82
CA ILE A 213 -18.41 11.41 -5.54
C ILE A 213 -19.16 10.09 -5.78
N LEU A 214 -20.11 10.05 -6.70
CA LEU A 214 -20.87 8.84 -7.00
C LEU A 214 -19.98 7.68 -7.45
N ILE A 215 -19.02 7.95 -8.33
CA ILE A 215 -18.06 6.95 -8.79
C ILE A 215 -17.17 6.48 -7.64
N GLY A 216 -16.61 7.41 -6.88
CA GLY A 216 -15.70 7.10 -5.77
C GLY A 216 -16.38 6.26 -4.68
N LEU A 217 -17.61 6.62 -4.28
CA LEU A 217 -18.36 5.84 -3.28
C LEU A 217 -18.71 4.42 -3.75
N LYS A 218 -18.81 4.21 -5.07
CA LYS A 218 -19.14 2.90 -5.64
C LYS A 218 -17.91 2.04 -5.94
N GLU A 219 -16.81 2.63 -6.40
CA GLU A 219 -15.70 1.89 -7.04
C GLU A 219 -14.37 2.00 -6.27
N HIS A 220 -14.30 2.85 -5.23
CA HIS A 220 -13.03 3.08 -4.55
C HIS A 220 -12.55 1.84 -3.78
N PRO A 221 -11.30 1.36 -4.02
CA PRO A 221 -10.80 0.12 -3.44
C PRO A 221 -10.81 0.08 -1.91
N GLN A 222 -10.61 1.22 -1.23
CA GLN A 222 -10.67 1.30 0.23
C GLN A 222 -12.06 0.91 0.76
N ILE A 223 -13.13 1.42 0.14
CA ILE A 223 -14.51 1.11 0.53
C ILE A 223 -14.83 -0.36 0.24
N LEU A 224 -14.40 -0.87 -0.92
CA LEU A 224 -14.62 -2.28 -1.26
C LEU A 224 -13.87 -3.21 -0.31
N SER A 225 -12.64 -2.87 0.08
CA SER A 225 -11.87 -3.63 1.05
C SER A 225 -12.53 -3.65 2.44
N SER A 226 -13.07 -2.52 2.92
CA SER A 226 -13.78 -2.47 4.21
C SER A 226 -15.12 -3.19 4.16
N LEU A 227 -15.82 -3.24 3.03
CA LEU A 227 -17.02 -4.06 2.85
C LEU A 227 -16.68 -5.57 2.94
N HIS A 228 -15.59 -6.03 2.30
CA HIS A 228 -15.14 -7.41 2.46
C HIS A 228 -14.70 -7.71 3.90
N ALA A 229 -14.19 -6.73 4.64
CA ALA A 229 -13.92 -6.90 6.07
C ALA A 229 -15.21 -7.05 6.90
N VAL A 230 -16.32 -6.43 6.50
CA VAL A 230 -17.65 -6.69 7.09
C VAL A 230 -18.08 -8.12 6.80
N ASP A 231 -17.96 -8.62 5.56
CA ASP A 231 -18.28 -10.01 5.20
C ASP A 231 -17.48 -11.00 6.06
N VAL A 232 -16.18 -10.75 6.25
CA VAL A 232 -15.31 -11.55 7.15
C VAL A 232 -15.84 -11.55 8.57
N ALA A 233 -16.20 -10.38 9.12
CA ALA A 233 -16.72 -10.28 10.48
C ALA A 233 -18.07 -11.01 10.66
N GLU A 234 -18.97 -10.96 9.66
CA GLU A 234 -20.23 -11.70 9.66
C GLU A 234 -20.00 -13.21 9.64
N LEU A 235 -19.01 -13.68 8.86
CA LEU A 235 -18.63 -15.09 8.82
C LEU A 235 -17.99 -15.53 10.14
N GLN A 236 -17.26 -14.66 10.85
CA GLN A 236 -16.74 -14.95 12.18
C GLN A 236 -17.85 -15.17 13.21
N VAL A 237 -19.00 -14.49 13.10
CA VAL A 237 -20.17 -14.77 13.92
C VAL A 237 -20.67 -16.20 13.67
N LYS A 238 -20.79 -16.62 12.40
CA LYS A 238 -21.23 -17.98 12.05
C LYS A 238 -20.24 -19.05 12.52
N ILE A 239 -18.93 -18.77 12.47
CA ILE A 239 -17.90 -19.65 13.00
C ILE A 239 -18.07 -19.81 14.54
N ALA A 240 -18.30 -18.70 15.24
CA ALA A 240 -18.55 -18.74 16.69
C ALA A 240 -19.86 -19.48 17.03
N GLU A 241 -20.93 -19.28 16.27
CA GLU A 241 -22.19 -20.01 16.42
C GLU A 241 -22.01 -21.52 16.16
N GLY A 242 -21.09 -21.88 15.21
CA GLY A 242 -20.74 -23.27 14.92
C GLY A 242 -20.20 -24.06 16.12
N ALA A 243 -19.63 -23.39 17.12
CA ALA A 243 -19.17 -24.02 18.35
C ALA A 243 -20.31 -24.59 19.22
N LEU A 244 -21.55 -24.14 19.00
CA LEU A 244 -22.73 -24.66 19.69
C LEU A 244 -23.35 -25.89 19.00
N TYR A 245 -22.94 -26.21 17.76
CA TYR A 245 -23.45 -27.36 17.03
C TYR A 245 -22.71 -28.65 17.38
N PRO A 246 -23.34 -29.81 17.15
CA PRO A 246 -22.65 -31.10 17.27
C PRO A 246 -21.41 -31.15 16.38
N GLN A 247 -20.39 -31.89 16.81
CA GLN A 247 -19.18 -32.15 16.02
C GLN A 247 -19.05 -33.66 15.84
N ALA A 248 -18.82 -34.10 14.61
CA ALA A 248 -18.67 -35.51 14.28
C ALA A 248 -17.30 -35.73 13.59
N GLN A 249 -16.57 -36.72 14.12
CA GLN A 249 -15.24 -37.08 13.65
C GLN A 249 -15.11 -38.59 13.51
N VAL A 250 -14.44 -39.06 12.48
CA VAL A 250 -14.04 -40.46 12.33
C VAL A 250 -12.53 -40.56 12.47
N THR A 251 -12.07 -41.44 13.34
CA THR A 251 -10.66 -41.73 13.57
C THR A 251 -10.40 -43.21 13.23
N GLY A 252 -9.51 -43.45 12.26
CA GLY A 252 -8.92 -44.75 11.97
C GLY A 252 -7.53 -44.83 12.60
N ALA A 253 -7.22 -45.88 13.32
CA ALA A 253 -5.92 -46.08 13.90
C ALA A 253 -5.43 -47.52 13.76
N VAL A 254 -4.15 -47.67 13.42
CA VAL A 254 -3.43 -48.94 13.49
C VAL A 254 -2.19 -48.73 14.32
N GLN A 255 -2.05 -49.50 15.40
CA GLN A 255 -0.95 -49.33 16.36
C GLN A 255 -0.31 -50.67 16.66
N GLN A 256 1.01 -50.73 16.63
CA GLN A 256 1.82 -51.79 17.16
C GLN A 256 2.37 -51.35 18.51
N ARG A 257 2.16 -52.15 19.58
CA ARG A 257 2.59 -51.84 20.94
C ARG A 257 3.36 -53.01 21.53
N TYR A 258 4.40 -52.69 22.34
CA TYR A 258 5.26 -53.62 23.06
C TYR A 258 5.35 -53.18 24.54
N ASP A 259 5.41 -54.16 25.47
CA ASP A 259 5.61 -53.98 26.91
C ASP A 259 4.65 -52.97 27.56
N GLN A 260 3.42 -52.88 27.08
CA GLN A 260 2.45 -51.87 27.53
C GLN A 260 1.89 -52.15 28.93
N GLN A 261 1.49 -53.37 29.20
CA GLN A 261 0.94 -53.78 30.48
C GLN A 261 1.89 -54.74 31.24
N PHE A 262 2.54 -55.64 30.53
CA PHE A 262 3.49 -56.58 31.08
C PHE A 262 4.75 -56.68 30.26
N PRO A 263 5.90 -57.04 30.88
CA PRO A 263 7.11 -57.32 30.12
C PRO A 263 6.87 -58.47 29.15
N GLY A 264 7.15 -58.24 27.84
CA GLY A 264 6.97 -59.23 26.76
C GLY A 264 5.59 -59.21 26.10
N ASP A 265 4.65 -58.38 26.53
CA ASP A 265 3.39 -58.24 25.80
C ASP A 265 3.65 -57.49 24.46
N ASN A 266 3.01 -57.96 23.41
CA ASN A 266 3.01 -57.31 22.12
C ASN A 266 1.65 -57.50 21.44
N GLY A 267 1.25 -56.48 20.68
CA GLY A 267 -0.03 -56.56 19.98
C GLY A 267 -0.19 -55.51 18.91
N VAL A 268 -0.92 -55.86 17.85
CA VAL A 268 -1.42 -54.93 16.86
C VAL A 268 -2.87 -54.62 17.13
N THR A 269 -3.21 -53.37 17.24
CA THR A 269 -4.60 -52.92 17.35
C THR A 269 -4.98 -52.10 16.13
N ALA A 270 -6.06 -52.47 15.45
CA ALA A 270 -6.66 -51.66 14.40
C ALA A 270 -8.08 -51.27 14.84
N SER A 271 -8.40 -50.01 14.72
CA SER A 271 -9.71 -49.49 15.12
C SER A 271 -10.21 -48.40 14.17
N ILE A 272 -11.52 -48.37 14.01
CA ILE A 272 -12.22 -47.24 13.37
C ILE A 272 -13.28 -46.78 14.39
N VAL A 273 -13.17 -45.51 14.81
CA VAL A 273 -14.04 -44.94 15.84
C VAL A 273 -14.74 -43.71 15.32
N GLY A 274 -16.05 -43.71 15.22
CA GLY A 274 -16.88 -42.54 15.04
C GLY A 274 -17.16 -41.88 16.38
N ARG A 275 -16.88 -40.59 16.51
CA ARG A 275 -17.16 -39.82 17.72
C ARG A 275 -18.06 -38.65 17.37
N VAL A 276 -19.15 -38.49 18.13
CA VAL A 276 -20.00 -37.29 18.06
C VAL A 276 -19.93 -36.60 19.40
N ASN A 277 -19.58 -35.33 19.40
CA ASN A 277 -19.55 -34.48 20.59
C ASN A 277 -20.65 -33.41 20.46
N ILE A 278 -21.58 -33.40 21.40
CA ILE A 278 -22.69 -32.44 21.45
C ILE A 278 -22.47 -31.55 22.67
N PRO A 279 -22.04 -30.28 22.48
CA PRO A 279 -21.86 -29.37 23.59
C PRO A 279 -23.24 -28.95 24.14
N LEU A 280 -23.50 -29.23 25.41
CA LEU A 280 -24.77 -28.84 26.05
C LEU A 280 -24.63 -27.53 26.81
N TYR A 281 -23.59 -27.39 27.62
CA TYR A 281 -23.29 -26.16 28.36
C TYR A 281 -21.81 -26.11 28.74
N GLN A 282 -21.15 -24.97 28.38
CA GLN A 282 -19.71 -24.76 28.58
C GLN A 282 -19.44 -23.50 29.42
N GLY A 283 -20.21 -23.27 30.47
CA GLY A 283 -20.02 -22.16 31.39
C GLY A 283 -20.36 -20.77 30.81
N GLY A 284 -20.97 -20.72 29.62
CA GLY A 284 -21.40 -19.45 28.99
C GLY A 284 -20.35 -18.74 28.13
N GLY A 285 -19.13 -19.31 27.98
CA GLY A 285 -18.03 -18.75 27.22
C GLY A 285 -18.37 -18.55 25.74
N GLU A 286 -19.00 -19.54 25.11
CA GLU A 286 -19.41 -19.55 23.71
C GLU A 286 -20.44 -18.47 23.43
N TYR A 287 -21.41 -18.26 24.31
CA TYR A 287 -22.40 -17.18 24.17
C TYR A 287 -21.73 -15.79 24.24
N ALA A 288 -20.70 -15.63 25.10
CA ALA A 288 -19.94 -14.42 25.17
C ALA A 288 -19.12 -14.21 23.91
N ALA A 289 -18.48 -15.24 23.35
CA ALA A 289 -17.75 -15.19 22.10
C ALA A 289 -18.65 -14.79 20.91
N ILE A 290 -19.87 -15.32 20.83
CA ILE A 290 -20.85 -14.95 19.81
C ILE A 290 -21.22 -13.47 19.94
N ARG A 291 -21.51 -12.98 21.17
CA ARG A 291 -21.82 -11.57 21.38
C ARG A 291 -20.64 -10.67 20.99
N GLN A 292 -19.41 -11.06 21.38
CA GLN A 292 -18.19 -10.35 20.97
C GLN A 292 -18.04 -10.31 19.45
N ALA A 293 -18.28 -11.42 18.76
CA ALA A 293 -18.23 -11.45 17.30
C ALA A 293 -19.28 -10.50 16.67
N LYS A 294 -20.50 -10.44 17.23
CA LYS A 294 -21.55 -9.52 16.78
C LYS A 294 -21.17 -8.03 16.98
N GLU A 295 -20.53 -7.69 18.11
CA GLU A 295 -19.99 -6.33 18.30
C GLU A 295 -18.87 -6.02 17.30
N ASN A 296 -18.04 -6.99 16.94
CA ASN A 296 -17.02 -6.81 15.90
C ASN A 296 -17.64 -6.55 14.50
N VAL A 297 -18.81 -7.14 14.18
CA VAL A 297 -19.56 -6.77 12.97
C VAL A 297 -20.00 -5.32 13.03
N GLY A 298 -20.57 -4.87 14.17
CA GLY A 298 -20.95 -3.48 14.37
C GLY A 298 -19.76 -2.53 14.14
N ARG A 299 -18.62 -2.87 14.73
CA ARG A 299 -17.36 -2.11 14.52
C ARG A 299 -16.93 -2.09 13.06
N ALA A 300 -16.96 -3.24 12.36
CA ALA A 300 -16.55 -3.30 10.95
C ALA A 300 -17.46 -2.44 10.04
N ARG A 301 -18.77 -2.41 10.29
CA ARG A 301 -19.72 -1.55 9.57
C ARG A 301 -19.43 -0.06 9.78
N LEU A 302 -19.17 0.35 11.03
CA LEU A 302 -18.80 1.74 11.33
C LEU A 302 -17.49 2.16 10.66
N VAL A 303 -16.50 1.25 10.55
CA VAL A 303 -15.25 1.50 9.80
C VAL A 303 -15.55 1.69 8.31
N ALA A 304 -16.44 0.88 7.72
CA ALA A 304 -16.83 1.04 6.33
C ALA A 304 -17.55 2.38 6.07
N ASP A 305 -18.39 2.83 7.01
CA ASP A 305 -19.04 4.14 6.93
C ASP A 305 -18.03 5.29 7.09
N GLN A 306 -17.07 5.16 8.01
CA GLN A 306 -15.95 6.10 8.15
C GLN A 306 -15.11 6.20 6.87
N ASP A 307 -14.82 5.07 6.22
CA ASP A 307 -14.10 5.05 4.94
C ASP A 307 -14.89 5.79 3.85
N ARG A 308 -16.21 5.61 3.78
CA ARG A 308 -17.07 6.35 2.84
C ARG A 308 -16.99 7.86 3.04
N ASP A 309 -17.06 8.32 4.30
CA ASP A 309 -16.98 9.74 4.61
C ASP A 309 -15.58 10.30 4.32
N THR A 310 -14.52 9.54 4.64
CA THR A 310 -13.13 9.89 4.35
C THR A 310 -12.90 10.04 2.84
N ILE A 311 -13.38 9.09 2.04
CA ILE A 311 -13.26 9.15 0.58
C ILE A 311 -14.07 10.31 0.00
N ARG A 312 -15.29 10.54 0.47
CA ARG A 312 -16.08 11.71 0.06
C ARG A 312 -15.35 13.01 0.34
N ALA A 313 -14.83 13.20 1.54
CA ALA A 313 -14.07 14.39 1.92
C ALA A 313 -12.79 14.53 1.07
N SER A 314 -12.08 13.44 0.81
CA SER A 314 -10.90 13.43 -0.05
C SER A 314 -11.21 13.85 -1.48
N ILE A 315 -12.31 13.35 -2.08
CA ILE A 315 -12.73 13.74 -3.43
C ILE A 315 -13.06 15.24 -3.49
N VAL A 316 -13.80 15.75 -2.51
CA VAL A 316 -14.15 17.19 -2.48
C VAL A 316 -12.89 18.05 -2.37
N ARG A 317 -11.95 17.67 -1.50
CA ARG A 317 -10.67 18.37 -1.32
C ARG A 317 -9.82 18.35 -2.60
N THR A 318 -9.63 17.18 -3.21
CA THR A 318 -8.79 17.03 -4.41
C THR A 318 -9.42 17.72 -5.62
N TRP A 319 -10.74 17.72 -5.72
CA TRP A 319 -11.47 18.48 -6.74
C TRP A 319 -11.25 19.99 -6.59
N GLY A 320 -11.41 20.52 -5.36
CA GLY A 320 -11.13 21.94 -5.08
C GLY A 320 -9.69 22.33 -5.39
N ASN A 321 -8.72 21.47 -5.05
CA ASN A 321 -7.31 21.69 -5.37
C ASN A 321 -7.07 21.71 -6.89
N LEU A 322 -7.74 20.86 -7.65
CA LEU A 322 -7.64 20.84 -9.10
C LEU A 322 -8.16 22.16 -9.71
N GLU A 323 -9.35 22.60 -9.29
CA GLU A 323 -9.92 23.87 -9.78
C GLU A 323 -9.08 25.07 -9.38
N ALA A 324 -8.60 25.12 -8.13
CA ALA A 324 -7.69 26.17 -7.69
C ALA A 324 -6.38 26.19 -8.49
N SER A 325 -5.80 25.02 -8.81
CA SER A 325 -4.55 24.94 -9.60
C SER A 325 -4.75 25.37 -11.05
N LYS A 326 -5.93 25.14 -11.64
CA LYS A 326 -6.28 25.69 -12.99
C LYS A 326 -6.26 27.22 -12.97
N ALA A 327 -6.94 27.82 -11.99
CA ALA A 327 -6.99 29.27 -11.85
C ALA A 327 -5.59 29.85 -11.55
N GLN A 328 -4.79 29.18 -10.72
CA GLN A 328 -3.43 29.60 -10.37
C GLN A 328 -2.50 29.65 -11.59
N VAL A 329 -2.58 28.69 -12.50
CA VAL A 329 -1.79 28.72 -13.75
C VAL A 329 -2.13 29.94 -14.57
N ILE A 330 -3.42 30.25 -14.75
CA ILE A 330 -3.87 31.43 -15.52
C ILE A 330 -3.38 32.73 -14.87
N ALA A 331 -3.55 32.84 -13.54
CA ALA A 331 -3.12 34.02 -12.78
C ALA A 331 -1.59 34.21 -12.83
N SER A 332 -0.82 33.13 -12.61
CA SER A 332 0.65 33.18 -12.67
C SER A 332 1.15 33.52 -14.06
N GLN A 333 0.48 33.07 -15.12
CA GLN A 333 0.82 33.38 -16.50
C GLN A 333 0.61 34.88 -16.81
N ALA A 334 -0.52 35.43 -16.36
CA ALA A 334 -0.77 36.89 -16.48
C ALA A 334 0.23 37.72 -15.65
N GLN A 335 0.60 37.25 -14.43
CA GLN A 335 1.59 37.92 -13.60
C GLN A 335 2.97 37.94 -14.26
N VAL A 336 3.40 36.83 -14.88
CA VAL A 336 4.68 36.80 -15.62
C VAL A 336 4.67 37.82 -16.77
N GLN A 337 3.60 37.86 -17.58
CA GLN A 337 3.47 38.82 -18.67
C GLN A 337 3.51 40.27 -18.17
N ALA A 338 2.79 40.59 -17.09
CA ALA A 338 2.80 41.94 -16.52
C ALA A 338 4.19 42.34 -16.00
N ASN A 339 4.88 41.43 -15.30
CA ASN A 339 6.21 41.68 -14.76
C ASN A 339 7.26 41.78 -15.87
N GLU A 340 7.11 41.09 -16.99
CA GLU A 340 7.98 41.29 -18.18
C GLU A 340 7.84 42.69 -18.78
N VAL A 341 6.62 43.17 -18.92
CA VAL A 341 6.36 44.56 -19.40
C VAL A 341 6.90 45.58 -18.40
N ALA A 342 6.65 45.38 -17.09
CA ALA A 342 7.14 46.27 -16.03
C ALA A 342 8.68 46.32 -16.00
N LEU A 343 9.36 45.18 -16.08
CA LEU A 343 10.83 45.13 -16.11
C LEU A 343 11.39 45.89 -17.34
N ASN A 344 10.79 45.70 -18.50
CA ASN A 344 11.21 46.39 -19.70
C ASN A 344 11.02 47.92 -19.58
N GLY A 345 9.88 48.37 -19.03
CA GLY A 345 9.62 49.77 -18.75
C GLY A 345 10.64 50.39 -17.78
N VAL A 346 10.84 49.71 -16.63
CA VAL A 346 11.82 50.19 -15.60
C VAL A 346 13.26 50.24 -16.18
N ARG A 347 13.63 49.31 -17.06
CA ARG A 347 14.94 49.32 -17.72
C ARG A 347 15.10 50.53 -18.63
N GLU A 348 14.09 50.88 -19.45
CA GLU A 348 14.15 52.05 -20.31
C GLU A 348 14.14 53.38 -19.51
N GLU A 349 13.32 53.48 -18.46
CA GLU A 349 13.31 54.61 -17.53
C GLU A 349 14.67 54.78 -16.83
N ALA A 350 15.32 53.67 -16.45
CA ALA A 350 16.65 53.69 -15.83
C ALA A 350 17.75 54.15 -16.82
N ARG A 351 17.63 53.87 -18.12
CA ARG A 351 18.55 54.34 -19.16
C ARG A 351 18.56 55.86 -19.27
N VAL A 352 17.40 56.49 -19.08
CA VAL A 352 17.26 57.96 -19.16
C VAL A 352 17.38 58.62 -17.81
N GLY A 353 17.79 57.88 -16.75
CA GLY A 353 18.05 58.38 -15.41
C GLY A 353 16.83 58.66 -14.55
N GLN A 354 15.62 58.18 -14.96
CA GLN A 354 14.37 58.39 -14.20
C GLN A 354 14.14 57.29 -13.14
N ARG A 355 14.89 56.22 -13.18
CA ARG A 355 14.85 55.12 -12.21
C ARG A 355 16.25 54.74 -11.74
N THR A 356 16.29 54.13 -10.54
CA THR A 356 17.54 53.68 -9.92
C THR A 356 17.91 52.27 -10.37
N THR A 357 19.18 51.88 -10.21
CA THR A 357 19.65 50.52 -10.38
C THR A 357 18.88 49.56 -9.48
N LEU A 358 18.52 49.98 -8.27
CA LEU A 358 17.73 49.20 -7.31
C LEU A 358 16.33 48.87 -7.87
N ASP A 359 15.66 49.81 -8.54
CA ASP A 359 14.33 49.56 -9.15
C ASP A 359 14.41 48.47 -10.21
N VAL A 360 15.46 48.47 -11.05
CA VAL A 360 15.69 47.42 -12.06
C VAL A 360 15.92 46.07 -11.40
N LEU A 361 16.75 46.00 -10.35
CA LEU A 361 17.02 44.77 -9.60
C LEU A 361 15.77 44.24 -8.93
N ASN A 362 14.92 45.10 -8.39
CA ASN A 362 13.64 44.72 -7.79
C ASN A 362 12.66 44.17 -8.84
N ALA A 363 12.47 44.86 -9.95
CA ALA A 363 11.60 44.39 -11.04
C ALA A 363 12.09 43.04 -11.62
N GLN A 364 13.39 42.83 -11.68
CA GLN A 364 13.98 41.55 -12.10
C GLN A 364 13.70 40.43 -11.09
N GLN A 365 13.77 40.71 -9.77
CA GLN A 365 13.46 39.77 -8.73
C GLN A 365 11.96 39.37 -8.73
N GLU A 366 11.07 40.35 -8.99
CA GLU A 366 9.63 40.09 -9.11
C GLU A 366 9.33 39.19 -10.32
N LEU A 367 9.96 39.43 -11.47
CA LEU A 367 9.81 38.57 -12.64
C LEU A 367 10.32 37.14 -12.38
N LEU A 368 11.48 37.01 -11.74
CA LEU A 368 12.02 35.72 -11.34
C LEU A 368 11.05 34.96 -10.43
N SER A 369 10.53 35.64 -9.42
CA SER A 369 9.58 35.07 -8.48
C SER A 369 8.28 34.60 -9.15
N ALA A 370 7.76 35.42 -10.09
CA ALA A 370 6.59 35.08 -10.88
C ALA A 370 6.82 33.85 -11.79
N ARG A 371 8.00 33.77 -12.44
CA ARG A 371 8.34 32.59 -13.26
C ARG A 371 8.49 31.31 -12.44
N VAL A 372 9.10 31.37 -11.24
CA VAL A 372 9.18 30.22 -10.33
C VAL A 372 7.77 29.81 -9.87
N ALA A 373 6.90 30.78 -9.56
CA ALA A 373 5.51 30.51 -9.20
C ALA A 373 4.74 29.83 -10.33
N LEU A 374 4.94 30.25 -11.59
CA LEU A 374 4.33 29.61 -12.77
C LEU A 374 4.80 28.17 -12.95
N ILE A 375 6.09 27.89 -12.81
CA ILE A 375 6.64 26.51 -12.89
C ILE A 375 5.95 25.62 -11.85
N ARG A 376 5.82 26.10 -10.60
CA ARG A 376 5.14 25.37 -9.52
C ARG A 376 3.65 25.18 -9.83
N ALA A 377 2.95 26.22 -10.27
CA ALA A 377 1.54 26.14 -10.62
C ALA A 377 1.29 25.11 -11.76
N GLN A 378 2.14 25.08 -12.77
CA GLN A 378 2.06 24.08 -13.85
C GLN A 378 2.29 22.66 -13.33
N ARG A 379 3.28 22.45 -12.45
CA ARG A 379 3.51 21.18 -11.80
C ARG A 379 2.28 20.74 -10.99
N ASP A 380 1.75 21.64 -10.14
CA ASP A 380 0.60 21.36 -9.26
C ASP A 380 -0.66 21.05 -10.08
N ARG A 381 -0.89 21.74 -11.17
CA ARG A 381 -1.98 21.49 -12.10
C ARG A 381 -1.95 20.06 -12.67
N VAL A 382 -0.77 19.56 -13.02
CA VAL A 382 -0.62 18.19 -13.50
C VAL A 382 -0.83 17.21 -12.35
N VAL A 383 -0.13 17.37 -11.22
CA VAL A 383 -0.22 16.47 -10.06
C VAL A 383 -1.64 16.37 -9.53
N ASN A 384 -2.36 17.50 -9.37
CA ASN A 384 -3.74 17.53 -8.90
C ASN A 384 -4.71 16.81 -9.85
N SER A 385 -4.42 16.77 -11.15
CA SER A 385 -5.24 15.97 -12.08
C SER A 385 -5.10 14.46 -11.83
N TYR A 386 -3.90 13.99 -11.46
CA TYR A 386 -3.68 12.60 -11.04
C TYR A 386 -4.30 12.31 -9.68
N ASP A 387 -4.24 13.28 -8.74
CA ASP A 387 -4.81 13.16 -7.39
C ASP A 387 -6.33 12.95 -7.44
N VAL A 388 -7.06 13.70 -8.26
CA VAL A 388 -8.50 13.49 -8.46
C VAL A 388 -8.81 12.09 -9.00
N VAL A 389 -8.06 11.61 -10.01
CA VAL A 389 -8.29 10.26 -10.58
C VAL A 389 -7.97 9.18 -9.55
N GLN A 390 -6.98 9.40 -8.69
CA GLN A 390 -6.66 8.53 -7.55
C GLN A 390 -7.79 8.56 -6.51
N ALA A 391 -8.23 9.73 -6.08
CA ALA A 391 -9.27 9.92 -5.06
C ALA A 391 -10.61 9.29 -5.47
N VAL A 392 -10.90 9.24 -6.77
CA VAL A 392 -12.07 8.55 -7.34
C VAL A 392 -11.88 7.02 -7.40
N GLY A 393 -10.66 6.50 -7.18
CA GLY A 393 -10.37 5.07 -7.20
C GLY A 393 -10.04 4.49 -8.57
N ARG A 394 -9.75 5.34 -9.57
CA ARG A 394 -9.57 4.92 -10.97
C ARG A 394 -8.13 5.02 -11.50
N LEU A 395 -7.15 5.44 -10.70
CA LEU A 395 -5.77 5.54 -11.14
C LEU A 395 -5.10 4.14 -11.20
N THR A 396 -5.50 3.33 -12.16
CA THR A 396 -4.98 1.98 -12.38
C THR A 396 -4.35 1.84 -13.78
N VAL A 397 -3.49 0.86 -13.97
CA VAL A 397 -2.88 0.54 -15.27
C VAL A 397 -3.94 0.28 -16.34
N ARG A 398 -5.01 -0.43 -15.97
CA ARG A 398 -6.11 -0.74 -16.91
C ARG A 398 -6.85 0.51 -17.34
N PHE A 399 -7.23 1.37 -16.41
CA PHE A 399 -8.01 2.57 -16.69
C PHE A 399 -7.21 3.61 -17.46
N THR A 400 -5.92 3.78 -17.11
CA THR A 400 -5.03 4.72 -17.78
C THR A 400 -4.41 4.18 -19.07
N SER A 401 -4.70 2.92 -19.43
CA SER A 401 -4.19 2.24 -20.64
C SER A 401 -2.66 2.33 -20.77
N LEU A 402 -1.94 2.13 -19.66
CA LEU A 402 -0.48 2.12 -19.68
C LEU A 402 0.04 0.92 -20.48
N PRO A 403 1.12 1.07 -21.27
CA PRO A 403 1.68 0.01 -22.10
C PRO A 403 2.47 -1.01 -21.28
N VAL A 404 1.76 -1.74 -20.40
CA VAL A 404 2.29 -2.83 -19.57
C VAL A 404 1.23 -3.89 -19.38
N THR A 405 1.64 -5.14 -19.22
CA THR A 405 0.74 -6.25 -18.92
C THR A 405 0.20 -6.08 -17.48
N PRO A 406 -1.12 -5.94 -17.29
CA PRO A 406 -1.72 -5.87 -15.96
C PRO A 406 -1.46 -7.18 -15.19
N TYR A 407 -1.15 -7.07 -13.89
CA TYR A 407 -1.02 -8.23 -13.02
C TYR A 407 -2.38 -8.94 -12.86
N SER A 408 -2.38 -10.27 -13.02
CA SER A 408 -3.57 -11.11 -12.81
C SER A 408 -3.66 -11.53 -11.34
N ALA A 409 -4.58 -10.90 -10.61
CA ALA A 409 -4.78 -11.21 -9.19
C ALA A 409 -5.54 -12.53 -8.93
N ARG A 410 -6.04 -13.22 -9.98
CA ARG A 410 -6.78 -14.49 -9.85
C ARG A 410 -5.91 -15.70 -10.18
N GLU A 411 -4.93 -15.52 -11.03
CA GLU A 411 -4.13 -16.61 -11.58
C GLU A 411 -3.49 -17.49 -10.51
N HIS A 412 -2.91 -16.88 -9.47
CA HIS A 412 -2.27 -17.62 -8.38
C HIS A 412 -3.28 -18.43 -7.58
N LEU A 413 -4.42 -17.83 -7.20
CA LEU A 413 -5.47 -18.54 -6.47
C LEU A 413 -5.98 -19.76 -7.25
N ASP A 414 -6.20 -19.62 -8.57
CA ASP A 414 -6.69 -20.70 -9.42
C ASP A 414 -5.66 -21.85 -9.50
N GLN A 415 -4.35 -21.53 -9.40
CA GLN A 415 -3.28 -22.54 -9.40
C GLN A 415 -3.13 -23.28 -8.07
N VAL A 416 -3.43 -22.65 -6.92
CA VAL A 416 -3.17 -23.23 -5.59
C VAL A 416 -4.40 -23.80 -4.91
N ARG A 417 -5.59 -23.40 -5.30
CA ARG A 417 -6.86 -23.71 -4.63
C ARG A 417 -7.07 -25.20 -4.33
N ASP A 418 -6.67 -26.08 -5.28
CA ASP A 418 -6.94 -27.52 -5.19
C ASP A 418 -5.67 -28.34 -4.88
N LEU A 419 -4.56 -27.70 -4.51
CA LEU A 419 -3.34 -28.41 -4.15
C LEU A 419 -3.50 -29.16 -2.82
N TRP A 420 -3.09 -30.44 -2.82
CA TRP A 420 -3.14 -31.28 -1.61
C TRP A 420 -1.79 -31.36 -0.90
N PHE A 421 -0.70 -31.35 -1.64
CA PHE A 421 0.67 -31.45 -1.11
C PHE A 421 1.66 -30.83 -2.09
N GLY A 422 2.86 -30.53 -1.60
CA GLY A 422 3.93 -29.89 -2.32
C GLY A 422 4.40 -28.63 -1.59
N VAL A 423 5.69 -28.34 -1.72
CA VAL A 423 6.33 -27.19 -1.05
C VAL A 423 6.77 -26.11 -2.04
N ARG A 424 6.59 -26.36 -3.36
CA ARG A 424 6.98 -25.39 -4.39
C ARG A 424 5.81 -24.47 -4.71
N THR A 425 6.12 -23.18 -4.77
CA THR A 425 5.17 -22.19 -5.25
C THR A 425 4.98 -22.31 -6.77
N PRO A 426 3.85 -21.86 -7.37
CA PRO A 426 3.63 -21.92 -8.81
C PRO A 426 4.69 -21.19 -9.64
N ASP A 427 5.38 -20.21 -9.07
CA ASP A 427 6.50 -19.49 -9.69
C ASP A 427 7.86 -20.21 -9.53
N GLY A 428 7.87 -21.42 -8.99
CA GLY A 428 9.05 -22.31 -8.94
C GLY A 428 10.02 -22.11 -7.80
N ARG A 429 9.63 -21.34 -6.77
CA ARG A 429 10.44 -21.10 -5.55
C ARG A 429 10.28 -22.23 -4.53
#